data_3f11d614c458875996c7a278c20eeacd
#
_entry.id   3f11d614c458875996c7a278c20eeacd
#
_cell.length_a   1.000
_cell.length_b   1.000
_cell.length_c   1.000
_cell.angle_alpha   90.00
_cell.angle_beta   90.00
_cell.angle_gamma   90.00
#
_symmetry.space_group_name_H-M   'P 1'
#
loop_
_entity.id
_entity.type
_entity.pdbx_description
1 polymer ?
#
loop_
_entity_poly.entity_id
_entity_poly.type
_entity_poly.pdbx_seq_one_letter_code
_entity_poly.pdbx_strand_id
1 'polypeptide(L)'
;SVIRKRLFQSIDEKEVKKVVEEFVDYAQKEGLLSGDETSYYRERFLRSYPFKPEVIEILYKRWGSFPTFQRTRGVLRLLSLIIFDLIDSNLPFIRLGDFNLKSDEIRRELIKHIGQEYDSIIAQDITSQESGAKKVDHDVGIAYKSYKLGTTVSTTIFMLSFSGGHEKGGSTKEIKLYSTTAEIPSSVIDTALNKLKDRLFYLSDEGLYFSNQPNMNRVLLTKEENITQKDIIEKEKSFLEQYLSKKTSKFSIFIWPKSHSDIPDNKDMKLLILKNSKPSNDFVEKHGERPRVYRNTLFFLCTAPNQKESFYKFIRRLMALSFIEKDKTLNLTEQQKKEIGEKIKSLERQRHEETRKYYRILFAPAKDGLKEIDLGLPTYGGESSIDNEVYNVLRGESEILEKLSTTVLVEKYLKENNWVETKKIFETFMSTPGEIRITSSDVLRHTIKEGVEKGLWGTGFLRDGKPECEHFKESYSPELINGEIIIRPQLCEK
;
A
#
# COMPACT_ATOMS: atom_id res chain seq x y z
N SER A 1 31.81 -47.73 3.21
CA SER A 1 31.45 -46.95 4.40
C SER A 1 30.58 -47.78 5.33
N VAL A 2 30.71 -47.59 6.64
CA VAL A 2 29.86 -48.29 7.64
C VAL A 2 28.39 -48.02 7.40
N ILE A 3 28.03 -46.81 7.03
CA ILE A 3 26.66 -46.39 6.73
C ILE A 3 26.09 -47.22 5.57
N ARG A 4 26.81 -47.34 4.46
CA ARG A 4 26.42 -48.14 3.30
C ARG A 4 26.13 -49.59 3.64
N LYS A 5 27.03 -50.23 4.44
CA LYS A 5 26.85 -51.62 4.86
C LYS A 5 25.70 -51.85 5.83
N ARG A 6 25.27 -50.81 6.54
CA ARG A 6 24.16 -50.89 7.51
C ARG A 6 22.79 -50.62 6.89
N LEU A 7 22.75 -49.85 5.80
CA LEU A 7 21.48 -49.39 5.19
C LEU A 7 21.12 -50.15 3.90
N PHE A 8 22.10 -50.83 3.24
CA PHE A 8 21.87 -51.50 1.97
C PHE A 8 22.40 -52.92 1.99
N GLN A 9 21.64 -53.87 1.44
CA GLN A 9 22.05 -55.27 1.34
C GLN A 9 23.03 -55.50 0.20
N SER A 10 22.78 -54.93 -0.97
CA SER A 10 23.61 -55.01 -2.15
C SER A 10 23.53 -53.71 -2.95
N ILE A 11 24.53 -53.44 -3.76
CA ILE A 11 24.59 -52.27 -4.65
C ILE A 11 25.30 -52.69 -5.94
N ASP A 12 24.78 -52.30 -7.10
CA ASP A 12 25.44 -52.50 -8.38
C ASP A 12 26.60 -51.55 -8.56
N GLU A 13 27.84 -52.02 -8.36
CA GLU A 13 29.05 -51.19 -8.44
C GLU A 13 29.32 -50.66 -9.85
N LYS A 14 28.81 -51.29 -10.92
CA LYS A 14 28.97 -50.78 -12.29
C LYS A 14 28.08 -49.55 -12.52
N GLU A 15 26.82 -49.66 -12.11
CA GLU A 15 25.89 -48.53 -12.24
C GLU A 15 26.31 -47.39 -11.31
N VAL A 16 26.73 -47.64 -10.11
CA VAL A 16 27.33 -46.63 -9.20
C VAL A 16 28.43 -45.84 -9.87
N LYS A 17 29.39 -46.56 -10.49
CA LYS A 17 30.54 -45.92 -11.15
C LYS A 17 30.07 -45.02 -12.29
N LYS A 18 29.11 -45.47 -13.12
CA LYS A 18 28.56 -44.70 -14.21
C LYS A 18 27.90 -43.39 -13.74
N VAL A 19 26.98 -43.46 -12.75
CA VAL A 19 26.28 -42.32 -12.22
C VAL A 19 27.25 -41.32 -11.58
N VAL A 20 28.25 -41.81 -10.84
CA VAL A 20 29.23 -40.92 -10.19
C VAL A 20 30.12 -40.21 -11.23
N GLU A 21 30.61 -40.92 -12.27
CA GLU A 21 31.40 -40.30 -13.33
C GLU A 21 30.60 -39.26 -14.08
N GLU A 22 29.37 -39.56 -14.47
CA GLU A 22 28.47 -38.62 -15.16
C GLU A 22 28.28 -37.31 -14.36
N PHE A 23 28.03 -37.42 -13.05
CA PHE A 23 27.88 -36.24 -12.21
C PHE A 23 29.21 -35.47 -12.03
N VAL A 24 30.31 -36.16 -11.85
CA VAL A 24 31.63 -35.52 -11.63
C VAL A 24 32.07 -34.78 -12.88
N ASP A 25 31.90 -35.39 -14.06
CA ASP A 25 32.21 -34.74 -15.35
C ASP A 25 31.34 -33.51 -15.58
N TYR A 26 30.04 -33.60 -15.25
CA TYR A 26 29.13 -32.48 -15.27
C TYR A 26 29.62 -31.36 -14.32
N ALA A 27 29.88 -31.67 -13.06
CA ALA A 27 30.27 -30.68 -12.05
C ALA A 27 31.60 -29.97 -12.40
N GLN A 28 32.52 -30.70 -13.05
CA GLN A 28 33.76 -30.12 -13.56
C GLN A 28 33.48 -29.15 -14.76
N LYS A 29 32.63 -29.55 -15.71
CA LYS A 29 32.25 -28.70 -16.85
C LYS A 29 31.54 -27.42 -16.42
N GLU A 30 30.68 -27.50 -15.40
CA GLU A 30 29.98 -26.36 -14.81
C GLU A 30 30.87 -25.51 -13.88
N GLY A 31 32.13 -25.85 -13.68
CA GLY A 31 33.06 -25.12 -12.81
C GLY A 31 32.75 -25.25 -11.31
N LEU A 32 31.95 -26.26 -10.93
CA LEU A 32 31.59 -26.51 -9.52
C LEU A 32 32.70 -27.28 -8.80
N LEU A 33 33.51 -28.04 -9.51
CA LEU A 33 34.71 -28.73 -8.99
C LEU A 33 35.92 -28.24 -9.78
N SER A 34 37.01 -27.94 -9.09
CA SER A 34 38.32 -27.69 -9.71
C SER A 34 39.03 -29.00 -10.08
N GLY A 35 40.03 -28.95 -10.95
CA GLY A 35 40.76 -30.14 -11.38
C GLY A 35 41.30 -30.97 -10.22
N ASP A 36 41.87 -30.33 -9.20
CA ASP A 36 42.45 -30.98 -8.03
C ASP A 36 41.37 -31.56 -7.09
N GLU A 37 40.22 -30.92 -6.99
CA GLU A 37 39.08 -31.36 -6.18
C GLU A 37 38.36 -32.58 -6.76
N THR A 38 38.36 -32.71 -8.10
CA THR A 38 37.56 -33.67 -8.86
C THR A 38 37.86 -35.13 -8.46
N SER A 39 39.13 -35.51 -8.40
CA SER A 39 39.53 -36.88 -8.05
C SER A 39 39.16 -37.24 -6.60
N TYR A 40 39.36 -36.30 -5.68
CA TYR A 40 39.01 -36.48 -4.27
C TYR A 40 37.48 -36.56 -4.09
N TYR A 41 36.72 -35.73 -4.77
CA TYR A 41 35.25 -35.73 -4.72
C TYR A 41 34.68 -37.06 -5.27
N ARG A 42 35.23 -37.52 -6.43
CA ARG A 42 34.86 -38.81 -7.05
C ARG A 42 35.02 -39.96 -6.06
N GLU A 43 36.19 -40.07 -5.42
CA GLU A 43 36.47 -41.17 -4.47
C GLU A 43 35.47 -41.13 -3.29
N ARG A 44 35.20 -39.96 -2.73
CA ARG A 44 34.22 -39.77 -1.66
C ARG A 44 32.82 -40.16 -2.10
N PHE A 45 32.42 -39.80 -3.34
CA PHE A 45 31.10 -40.10 -3.84
C PHE A 45 30.92 -41.63 -4.06
N LEU A 46 31.86 -42.29 -4.65
CA LEU A 46 31.86 -43.76 -4.77
C LEU A 46 31.70 -44.46 -3.40
N ARG A 47 32.29 -43.91 -2.34
CA ARG A 47 32.19 -44.46 -0.99
C ARG A 47 30.88 -44.14 -0.27
N SER A 48 30.23 -43.01 -0.59
CA SER A 48 29.01 -42.56 0.08
C SER A 48 27.72 -42.90 -0.68
N TYR A 49 27.82 -43.32 -1.94
CA TYR A 49 26.65 -43.65 -2.76
C TYR A 49 25.65 -44.57 -2.04
N PRO A 50 24.32 -44.35 -2.12
CA PRO A 50 23.62 -43.40 -3.01
C PRO A 50 23.58 -41.96 -2.52
N PHE A 51 24.18 -41.66 -1.40
CA PHE A 51 24.25 -40.28 -0.87
C PHE A 51 25.38 -39.51 -1.53
N LYS A 52 25.16 -38.26 -1.89
CA LYS A 52 26.24 -37.34 -2.23
C LYS A 52 27.20 -37.20 -1.02
N PRO A 53 28.51 -36.97 -1.23
CA PRO A 53 29.49 -36.89 -0.14
C PRO A 53 29.11 -35.93 0.97
N GLU A 54 28.59 -34.76 0.62
CA GLU A 54 28.20 -33.71 1.54
C GLU A 54 27.03 -34.11 2.47
N VAL A 55 26.14 -35.00 2.03
CA VAL A 55 25.05 -35.50 2.91
C VAL A 55 25.65 -36.14 4.17
N ILE A 56 26.60 -37.03 3.95
CA ILE A 56 27.25 -37.73 5.08
C ILE A 56 28.11 -36.76 5.89
N GLU A 57 28.83 -35.87 5.21
CA GLU A 57 29.72 -34.93 5.87
C GLU A 57 28.94 -33.92 6.76
N ILE A 58 27.90 -33.33 6.25
CA ILE A 58 27.08 -32.36 6.98
C ILE A 58 26.37 -33.03 8.16
N LEU A 59 25.78 -34.21 7.95
CA LEU A 59 25.12 -34.92 9.03
C LEU A 59 26.11 -35.36 10.12
N TYR A 60 27.33 -35.72 9.76
CA TYR A 60 28.34 -36.19 10.73
C TYR A 60 29.06 -35.04 11.43
N LYS A 61 29.50 -34.00 10.67
CA LYS A 61 30.30 -32.89 11.22
C LYS A 61 29.43 -31.82 11.87
N ARG A 62 28.35 -31.41 11.20
CA ARG A 62 27.49 -30.30 11.70
C ARG A 62 26.37 -30.81 12.60
N TRP A 63 25.47 -31.66 12.11
CA TRP A 63 24.39 -32.21 12.91
C TRP A 63 24.89 -33.12 14.05
N GLY A 64 25.91 -33.94 13.77
CA GLY A 64 26.56 -34.79 14.77
C GLY A 64 27.29 -34.03 15.89
N SER A 65 27.46 -32.72 15.79
CA SER A 65 28.01 -31.88 16.85
C SER A 65 26.97 -31.47 17.90
N PHE A 66 25.66 -31.63 17.62
CA PHE A 66 24.63 -31.44 18.63
C PHE A 66 24.68 -32.56 19.69
N PRO A 67 24.72 -32.25 21.00
CA PRO A 67 24.75 -33.26 22.05
C PRO A 67 23.59 -34.26 21.98
N THR A 68 22.42 -33.80 21.52
CA THR A 68 21.19 -34.59 21.39
C THR A 68 21.18 -35.54 20.19
N PHE A 69 22.02 -35.32 19.16
CA PHE A 69 21.95 -36.04 17.87
C PHE A 69 22.55 -37.43 17.90
N GLN A 70 23.39 -37.77 18.91
CA GLN A 70 24.06 -39.11 19.07
C GLN A 70 24.85 -39.57 17.84
N ARG A 71 25.54 -38.67 17.15
CA ARG A 71 26.42 -38.92 15.99
C ARG A 71 25.96 -40.08 15.09
N THR A 72 26.69 -41.23 15.16
CA THR A 72 26.45 -42.35 14.24
C THR A 72 25.03 -42.92 14.30
N ARG A 73 24.42 -43.02 15.48
CA ARG A 73 23.05 -43.52 15.63
C ARG A 73 22.02 -42.53 15.07
N GLY A 74 22.19 -41.25 15.32
CA GLY A 74 21.32 -40.18 14.79
C GLY A 74 21.40 -40.12 13.26
N VAL A 75 22.63 -40.18 12.71
CA VAL A 75 22.83 -40.22 11.25
C VAL A 75 22.12 -41.40 10.61
N LEU A 76 22.34 -42.64 11.15
CA LEU A 76 21.69 -43.84 10.61
C LEU A 76 20.17 -43.79 10.69
N ARG A 77 19.63 -43.27 11.80
CA ARG A 77 18.18 -43.13 11.98
C ARG A 77 17.58 -42.16 10.96
N LEU A 78 18.17 -40.96 10.82
CA LEU A 78 17.69 -39.96 9.85
C LEU A 78 17.80 -40.47 8.42
N LEU A 79 18.94 -41.07 8.04
CA LEU A 79 19.11 -41.61 6.68
C LEU A 79 18.16 -42.77 6.39
N SER A 80 17.79 -43.61 7.38
CA SER A 80 16.79 -44.66 7.18
C SER A 80 15.38 -44.06 6.89
N LEU A 81 14.99 -42.98 7.56
CA LEU A 81 13.77 -42.27 7.27
C LEU A 81 13.77 -41.65 5.87
N ILE A 82 14.91 -41.06 5.45
CA ILE A 82 15.06 -40.50 4.11
C ILE A 82 14.97 -41.58 3.03
N ILE A 83 15.64 -42.72 3.21
CA ILE A 83 15.54 -43.86 2.26
C ILE A 83 14.12 -44.35 2.16
N PHE A 84 13.43 -44.50 3.30
CA PHE A 84 12.03 -44.94 3.30
C PHE A 84 11.10 -43.98 2.54
N ASP A 85 11.28 -42.68 2.73
CA ASP A 85 10.52 -41.65 2.04
C ASP A 85 10.80 -41.60 0.52
N LEU A 86 12.02 -41.96 0.09
CA LEU A 86 12.46 -41.92 -1.30
C LEU A 86 12.46 -43.29 -2.02
N ILE A 87 11.94 -44.37 -1.41
CA ILE A 87 12.05 -45.72 -1.93
C ILE A 87 11.47 -45.90 -3.34
N ASP A 88 10.40 -45.17 -3.65
CA ASP A 88 9.72 -45.18 -4.96
C ASP A 88 10.18 -44.03 -5.89
N SER A 89 11.25 -43.33 -5.54
CA SER A 89 11.78 -42.23 -6.35
C SER A 89 12.74 -42.73 -7.43
N ASN A 90 12.82 -42.02 -8.56
CA ASN A 90 13.76 -42.27 -9.67
C ASN A 90 15.03 -41.40 -9.53
N LEU A 91 15.38 -40.97 -8.34
CA LEU A 91 16.58 -40.13 -8.14
C LEU A 91 17.85 -40.94 -8.39
N PRO A 92 18.80 -40.42 -9.17
CA PRO A 92 20.08 -41.14 -9.43
C PRO A 92 20.96 -41.22 -8.17
N PHE A 93 20.77 -40.26 -7.25
CA PHE A 93 21.44 -40.18 -5.95
C PHE A 93 20.68 -39.26 -5.01
N ILE A 94 21.00 -39.29 -3.72
CA ILE A 94 20.31 -38.53 -2.68
C ILE A 94 21.14 -37.29 -2.28
N ARG A 95 20.52 -36.09 -2.37
CA ARG A 95 21.09 -34.81 -1.97
C ARG A 95 20.49 -34.33 -0.64
N LEU A 96 21.10 -33.34 -0.02
CA LEU A 96 20.51 -32.65 1.15
C LEU A 96 19.14 -32.05 0.82
N GLY A 97 18.96 -31.53 -0.41
CA GLY A 97 17.73 -30.95 -0.88
C GLY A 97 16.57 -31.93 -1.13
N ASP A 98 16.87 -33.25 -1.12
CA ASP A 98 15.85 -34.29 -1.29
C ASP A 98 15.25 -34.74 0.07
N PHE A 99 15.65 -34.14 1.17
CA PHE A 99 15.07 -34.40 2.49
C PHE A 99 13.68 -33.78 2.55
N ASN A 100 12.64 -34.60 2.61
CA ASN A 100 11.25 -34.17 2.60
C ASN A 100 10.86 -33.56 3.95
N LEU A 101 11.07 -32.25 4.11
CA LEU A 101 10.69 -31.52 5.32
C LEU A 101 9.17 -31.43 5.53
N LYS A 102 8.35 -31.88 4.55
CA LYS A 102 6.89 -32.03 4.71
C LYS A 102 6.54 -33.29 5.49
N SER A 103 7.41 -34.32 5.48
CA SER A 103 7.26 -35.54 6.28
C SER A 103 7.36 -35.19 7.76
N ASP A 104 6.32 -35.50 8.52
CA ASP A 104 6.28 -35.25 9.97
C ASP A 104 7.40 -35.97 10.71
N GLU A 105 7.75 -37.17 10.29
CA GLU A 105 8.78 -37.97 10.92
C GLU A 105 10.18 -37.38 10.73
N ILE A 106 10.52 -37.01 9.49
CA ILE A 106 11.80 -36.37 9.16
C ILE A 106 11.88 -35.00 9.86
N ARG A 107 10.82 -34.21 9.80
CA ARG A 107 10.79 -32.88 10.40
C ARG A 107 10.96 -32.94 11.91
N ARG A 108 10.22 -33.80 12.61
CA ARG A 108 10.36 -33.97 14.06
C ARG A 108 11.73 -34.47 14.46
N GLU A 109 12.36 -35.38 13.66
CA GLU A 109 13.71 -35.85 13.92
C GLU A 109 14.72 -34.71 13.87
N LEU A 110 14.56 -33.73 12.99
CA LEU A 110 15.45 -32.57 12.88
C LEU A 110 15.15 -31.51 13.96
N ILE A 111 13.89 -31.14 14.15
CA ILE A 111 13.48 -30.04 15.04
C ILE A 111 13.87 -30.27 16.49
N LYS A 112 13.82 -31.51 16.98
CA LYS A 112 14.21 -31.82 18.36
C LYS A 112 15.67 -31.43 18.72
N HIS A 113 16.50 -31.15 17.70
CA HIS A 113 17.91 -30.77 17.89
C HIS A 113 18.16 -29.28 17.76
N ILE A 114 17.30 -28.55 17.03
CA ILE A 114 17.51 -27.14 16.67
C ILE A 114 16.52 -26.20 17.34
N GLY A 115 15.36 -26.69 17.80
CA GLY A 115 14.30 -25.89 18.45
C GLY A 115 12.96 -25.97 17.75
N GLN A 116 11.87 -25.90 18.55
CA GLN A 116 10.50 -26.05 18.07
C GLN A 116 10.04 -24.86 17.19
N GLU A 117 10.66 -23.70 17.33
CA GLU A 117 10.39 -22.51 16.52
C GLU A 117 10.64 -22.76 15.02
N TYR A 118 11.54 -23.69 14.68
CA TYR A 118 11.82 -24.02 13.28
C TYR A 118 10.71 -24.82 12.58
N ASP A 119 9.73 -25.36 13.32
CA ASP A 119 8.57 -26.00 12.72
C ASP A 119 7.74 -25.01 11.90
N SER A 120 7.43 -23.85 12.48
CA SER A 120 6.73 -22.78 11.80
C SER A 120 7.54 -22.17 10.65
N ILE A 121 8.85 -22.05 10.82
CA ILE A 121 9.78 -21.54 9.80
C ILE A 121 9.81 -22.46 8.58
N ILE A 122 9.94 -23.77 8.78
CA ILE A 122 9.89 -24.77 7.71
C ILE A 122 8.54 -24.68 6.96
N ALA A 123 7.43 -24.59 7.70
CA ALA A 123 6.12 -24.48 7.09
C ALA A 123 5.99 -23.20 6.25
N GLN A 124 6.38 -22.07 6.81
CA GLN A 124 6.20 -20.77 6.17
C GLN A 124 7.12 -20.56 4.97
N ASP A 125 8.37 -20.93 5.06
CA ASP A 125 9.36 -20.66 4.01
C ASP A 125 9.53 -21.81 3.01
N ILE A 126 9.31 -23.09 3.41
CA ILE A 126 9.69 -24.23 2.58
C ILE A 126 8.49 -25.09 2.14
N THR A 127 7.59 -25.50 3.07
CA THR A 127 6.70 -26.65 2.81
C THR A 127 5.23 -26.31 2.54
N SER A 128 4.70 -25.20 3.05
CA SER A 128 3.31 -24.79 2.76
C SER A 128 3.12 -24.40 1.29
N GLN A 129 1.90 -24.48 0.79
CA GLN A 129 1.60 -24.14 -0.62
C GLN A 129 1.95 -22.68 -0.96
N GLU A 130 1.80 -21.79 0.01
CA GLU A 130 2.10 -20.37 -0.12
C GLU A 130 3.53 -19.99 0.31
N SER A 131 4.37 -20.98 0.62
CA SER A 131 5.75 -20.74 1.03
C SER A 131 6.60 -20.09 -0.07
N GLY A 132 7.64 -19.36 0.34
CA GLY A 132 8.58 -18.75 -0.58
C GLY A 132 9.20 -19.74 -1.54
N ALA A 133 9.58 -20.93 -1.03
CA ALA A 133 10.14 -22.01 -1.84
C ALA A 133 9.16 -22.54 -2.91
N LYS A 134 7.89 -22.73 -2.55
CA LYS A 134 6.86 -23.19 -3.51
C LYS A 134 6.59 -22.17 -4.62
N LYS A 135 6.59 -20.89 -4.28
CA LYS A 135 6.48 -19.83 -5.29
C LYS A 135 7.66 -19.86 -6.27
N VAL A 136 8.88 -20.10 -5.77
CA VAL A 136 10.06 -20.25 -6.63
C VAL A 136 9.97 -21.53 -7.48
N ASP A 137 9.46 -22.66 -6.97
CA ASP A 137 9.21 -23.87 -7.77
C ASP A 137 8.36 -23.59 -9.01
N HIS A 138 7.40 -22.67 -8.92
CA HIS A 138 6.56 -22.25 -10.04
C HIS A 138 7.23 -21.25 -10.99
N ASP A 139 8.13 -20.41 -10.46
CA ASP A 139 8.70 -19.26 -11.16
C ASP A 139 10.02 -19.53 -11.90
N VAL A 140 10.66 -20.68 -11.69
CA VAL A 140 11.97 -21.04 -12.30
C VAL A 140 11.85 -21.46 -13.77
N GLY A 141 10.64 -21.48 -14.32
CA GLY A 141 10.39 -21.85 -15.71
C GLY A 141 9.80 -23.24 -15.86
N ILE A 142 8.98 -23.40 -16.91
CA ILE A 142 8.17 -24.62 -17.14
C ILE A 142 9.06 -25.87 -17.26
N ALA A 143 10.19 -25.76 -17.94
CA ALA A 143 11.11 -26.88 -18.17
C ALA A 143 11.71 -27.46 -16.87
N TYR A 144 11.84 -26.66 -15.82
CA TYR A 144 12.46 -27.07 -14.56
C TYR A 144 11.47 -27.21 -13.39
N LYS A 145 10.20 -27.07 -13.65
CA LYS A 145 9.14 -27.12 -12.61
C LYS A 145 9.11 -28.45 -11.86
N SER A 146 9.34 -29.57 -12.59
CA SER A 146 9.38 -30.92 -12.03
C SER A 146 10.49 -31.14 -11.00
N TYR A 147 11.60 -30.41 -11.13
CA TYR A 147 12.75 -30.52 -10.21
C TYR A 147 12.55 -29.82 -8.88
N LYS A 148 11.48 -29.02 -8.72
CA LYS A 148 11.14 -28.30 -7.48
C LYS A 148 12.33 -27.56 -6.88
N LEU A 149 13.02 -26.75 -7.71
CA LEU A 149 14.31 -26.15 -7.36
C LEU A 149 14.23 -25.18 -6.19
N GLY A 150 13.12 -24.46 -6.02
CA GLY A 150 12.89 -23.63 -4.85
C GLY A 150 12.90 -24.45 -3.56
N THR A 151 12.16 -25.57 -3.55
CA THR A 151 12.14 -26.50 -2.40
C THR A 151 13.49 -27.16 -2.19
N THR A 152 14.15 -27.67 -3.25
CA THR A 152 15.45 -28.37 -3.17
C THR A 152 16.55 -27.47 -2.65
N VAL A 153 16.68 -26.24 -3.19
CA VAL A 153 17.72 -25.30 -2.77
C VAL A 153 17.47 -24.78 -1.35
N SER A 154 16.21 -24.43 -1.00
CA SER A 154 15.90 -23.98 0.37
C SER A 154 16.11 -25.08 1.41
N THR A 155 15.77 -26.33 1.10
CA THR A 155 16.07 -27.49 1.98
C THR A 155 17.58 -27.69 2.13
N THR A 156 18.35 -27.57 1.05
CA THR A 156 19.82 -27.62 1.13
C THR A 156 20.38 -26.55 2.07
N ILE A 157 19.91 -25.30 1.92
CA ILE A 157 20.31 -24.18 2.80
C ILE A 157 19.91 -24.48 4.25
N PHE A 158 18.68 -24.98 4.45
CA PHE A 158 18.19 -25.34 5.79
C PHE A 158 19.11 -26.37 6.45
N MET A 159 19.49 -27.44 5.76
CA MET A 159 20.39 -28.47 6.30
C MET A 159 21.79 -27.93 6.59
N LEU A 160 22.26 -26.93 5.87
CA LEU A 160 23.53 -26.23 6.09
C LEU A 160 23.48 -25.19 7.23
N SER A 161 22.29 -24.79 7.68
CA SER A 161 22.11 -23.67 8.62
C SER A 161 22.53 -24.01 10.05
N PHE A 162 22.61 -25.28 10.40
CA PHE A 162 22.71 -25.72 11.78
C PHE A 162 24.00 -26.50 12.07
N SER A 163 24.60 -26.14 13.19
CA SER A 163 25.75 -26.82 13.78
C SER A 163 25.76 -26.57 15.29
N GLY A 164 26.24 -27.50 16.09
CA GLY A 164 26.52 -27.27 17.51
C GLY A 164 27.72 -26.35 17.75
N GLY A 165 28.45 -25.96 16.71
CA GLY A 165 29.55 -24.99 16.72
C GLY A 165 29.16 -23.67 16.06
N HIS A 166 30.15 -22.92 15.58
CA HIS A 166 29.96 -21.60 14.98
C HIS A 166 29.66 -21.61 13.46
N GLU A 167 29.82 -22.76 12.80
CA GLU A 167 29.59 -22.86 11.35
C GLU A 167 28.11 -22.79 11.02
N LYS A 168 27.71 -21.78 10.22
CA LYS A 168 26.36 -21.61 9.73
C LYS A 168 26.35 -21.33 8.24
N GLY A 169 25.41 -21.98 7.53
CA GLY A 169 25.18 -21.74 6.09
C GLY A 169 26.24 -22.36 5.18
N GLY A 170 26.22 -21.99 3.95
CA GLY A 170 27.14 -22.40 2.91
C GLY A 170 27.40 -21.29 1.90
N SER A 171 28.50 -21.39 1.17
CA SER A 171 28.78 -20.52 0.03
C SER A 171 27.84 -20.81 -1.14
N THR A 172 27.66 -19.85 -2.04
CA THR A 172 26.89 -20.05 -3.27
C THR A 172 27.39 -21.25 -4.09
N LYS A 173 28.72 -21.45 -4.16
CA LYS A 173 29.35 -22.58 -4.88
C LYS A 173 28.94 -23.91 -4.25
N GLU A 174 28.99 -24.02 -2.91
CA GLU A 174 28.58 -25.23 -2.18
C GLU A 174 27.08 -25.52 -2.38
N ILE A 175 26.21 -24.52 -2.22
CA ILE A 175 24.77 -24.69 -2.42
C ILE A 175 24.46 -25.16 -3.83
N LYS A 176 25.12 -24.61 -4.85
CA LYS A 176 24.99 -25.08 -6.24
C LYS A 176 25.41 -26.52 -6.39
N LEU A 177 26.62 -26.86 -5.95
CA LEU A 177 27.15 -28.24 -6.02
C LEU A 177 26.23 -29.23 -5.27
N TYR A 178 25.71 -28.83 -4.11
CA TYR A 178 24.91 -29.73 -3.25
C TYR A 178 23.46 -29.90 -3.73
N SER A 179 22.93 -28.93 -4.47
CA SER A 179 21.55 -28.95 -4.94
C SER A 179 21.36 -29.49 -6.37
N THR A 180 22.43 -29.59 -7.18
CA THR A 180 22.32 -29.94 -8.59
C THR A 180 22.38 -31.43 -8.88
N THR A 181 21.93 -31.80 -10.08
CA THR A 181 22.12 -33.10 -10.74
C THR A 181 22.77 -32.86 -12.12
N ALA A 182 23.18 -33.92 -12.81
CA ALA A 182 23.78 -33.78 -14.16
C ALA A 182 22.82 -33.18 -15.22
N GLU A 183 21.51 -33.16 -14.93
CA GLU A 183 20.48 -32.65 -15.85
C GLU A 183 20.15 -31.15 -15.66
N ILE A 184 20.62 -30.52 -14.58
CA ILE A 184 20.24 -29.16 -14.22
C ILE A 184 21.44 -28.22 -14.38
N PRO A 185 21.42 -27.28 -15.35
CA PRO A 185 22.47 -26.29 -15.49
C PRO A 185 22.67 -25.46 -14.21
N SER A 186 23.91 -25.22 -13.84
CA SER A 186 24.23 -24.51 -12.58
C SER A 186 23.66 -23.10 -12.53
N SER A 187 23.48 -22.46 -13.68
CA SER A 187 22.85 -21.14 -13.82
C SER A 187 21.37 -21.11 -13.43
N VAL A 188 20.66 -22.24 -13.57
CA VAL A 188 19.26 -22.36 -13.13
C VAL A 188 19.16 -22.41 -11.61
N ILE A 189 20.15 -23.04 -10.95
CA ILE A 189 20.27 -23.01 -9.48
C ILE A 189 20.56 -21.57 -9.01
N ASP A 190 21.41 -20.80 -9.72
CA ASP A 190 21.65 -19.39 -9.41
C ASP A 190 20.35 -18.57 -9.47
N THR A 191 19.56 -18.80 -10.51
CA THR A 191 18.25 -18.14 -10.67
C THR A 191 17.31 -18.49 -9.51
N ALA A 192 17.22 -19.76 -9.14
CA ALA A 192 16.40 -20.19 -7.99
C ALA A 192 16.89 -19.56 -6.69
N LEU A 193 18.21 -19.56 -6.45
CA LEU A 193 18.82 -18.99 -5.24
C LEU A 193 18.54 -17.47 -5.13
N ASN A 194 18.67 -16.72 -6.22
CA ASN A 194 18.38 -15.28 -6.21
C ASN A 194 16.90 -15.03 -5.91
N LYS A 195 15.99 -15.78 -6.52
CA LYS A 195 14.55 -15.67 -6.21
C LYS A 195 14.23 -16.05 -4.76
N LEU A 196 14.90 -17.04 -4.19
CA LEU A 196 14.76 -17.42 -2.79
C LEU A 196 15.22 -16.32 -1.83
N LYS A 197 16.34 -15.64 -2.14
CA LYS A 197 16.79 -14.48 -1.35
C LYS A 197 15.73 -13.40 -1.21
N ASP A 198 14.89 -13.21 -2.22
CA ASP A 198 13.82 -12.22 -2.20
C ASP A 198 12.54 -12.71 -1.52
N ARG A 199 12.33 -14.04 -1.40
CA ARG A 199 11.04 -14.62 -0.99
C ARG A 199 11.04 -15.33 0.37
N LEU A 200 12.19 -15.75 0.87
CA LEU A 200 12.28 -16.43 2.17
C LEU A 200 12.34 -15.41 3.31
N PHE A 201 11.44 -15.51 4.27
CA PHE A 201 11.36 -14.58 5.40
C PHE A 201 12.49 -14.78 6.42
N TYR A 202 12.87 -16.02 6.63
CA TYR A 202 13.84 -16.40 7.67
C TYR A 202 15.24 -16.63 7.13
N LEU A 203 15.52 -16.38 5.86
CA LEU A 203 16.87 -16.40 5.30
C LEU A 203 17.64 -15.16 5.77
N SER A 204 18.79 -15.35 6.41
CA SER A 204 19.63 -14.27 6.92
C SER A 204 20.20 -13.41 5.79
N ASP A 205 20.37 -12.10 6.06
CA ASP A 205 21.09 -11.17 5.17
C ASP A 205 22.63 -11.28 5.33
N GLU A 206 23.11 -11.83 6.46
CA GLU A 206 24.53 -11.98 6.74
C GLU A 206 25.15 -13.19 6.01
N GLY A 207 24.32 -14.10 5.50
CA GLY A 207 24.78 -15.30 4.81
C GLY A 207 23.63 -16.23 4.42
N LEU A 208 23.94 -17.30 3.67
CA LEU A 208 22.93 -18.25 3.20
C LEU A 208 22.64 -19.29 4.30
N TYR A 209 21.91 -18.87 5.33
CA TYR A 209 21.43 -19.74 6.40
C TYR A 209 20.08 -19.27 6.95
N PHE A 210 19.29 -20.20 7.48
CA PHE A 210 18.05 -19.91 8.17
C PHE A 210 18.30 -19.43 9.60
N SER A 211 17.64 -18.36 9.98
CA SER A 211 17.62 -17.79 11.33
C SER A 211 16.24 -17.97 11.95
N ASN A 212 16.14 -17.94 13.27
CA ASN A 212 14.84 -17.87 13.96
C ASN A 212 14.24 -16.45 14.01
N GLN A 213 14.95 -15.46 13.46
CA GLN A 213 14.48 -14.08 13.34
C GLN A 213 14.14 -13.77 11.87
N PRO A 214 12.93 -13.27 11.58
CA PRO A 214 12.56 -12.93 10.21
C PRO A 214 13.29 -11.70 9.70
N ASN A 215 13.61 -11.69 8.40
CA ASN A 215 14.07 -10.52 7.69
C ASN A 215 12.91 -9.55 7.47
N MET A 216 12.88 -8.49 8.26
CA MET A 216 11.78 -7.54 8.28
C MET A 216 11.58 -6.80 6.95
N ASN A 217 12.63 -6.56 6.18
CA ASN A 217 12.51 -5.90 4.88
C ASN A 217 11.76 -6.79 3.88
N ARG A 218 12.07 -8.08 3.85
CA ARG A 218 11.37 -9.05 2.98
C ARG A 218 9.94 -9.27 3.38
N VAL A 219 9.68 -9.45 4.68
CA VAL A 219 8.31 -9.56 5.22
C VAL A 219 7.49 -8.36 4.79
N LEU A 220 8.04 -7.17 4.93
CA LEU A 220 7.36 -5.92 4.59
C LEU A 220 7.05 -5.82 3.09
N LEU A 221 8.04 -6.07 2.22
CA LEU A 221 7.85 -6.05 0.76
C LEU A 221 6.73 -7.02 0.34
N THR A 222 6.77 -8.26 0.83
CA THR A 222 5.73 -9.26 0.52
C THR A 222 4.34 -8.83 1.01
N LYS A 223 4.26 -8.25 2.21
CA LYS A 223 2.97 -7.73 2.71
C LYS A 223 2.49 -6.54 1.88
N GLU A 224 3.38 -5.66 1.43
CA GLU A 224 3.06 -4.55 0.52
C GLU A 224 2.53 -5.04 -0.84
N GLU A 225 3.13 -6.09 -1.41
CA GLU A 225 2.69 -6.70 -2.69
C GLU A 225 1.30 -7.33 -2.61
N ASN A 226 0.92 -7.87 -1.46
CA ASN A 226 -0.37 -8.51 -1.25
C ASN A 226 -1.54 -7.52 -1.03
N ILE A 227 -1.25 -6.23 -0.84
CA ILE A 227 -2.28 -5.20 -0.67
C ILE A 227 -2.86 -4.82 -2.03
N THR A 228 -4.15 -5.07 -2.19
CA THR A 228 -4.86 -4.81 -3.45
C THR A 228 -5.17 -3.33 -3.64
N GLN A 229 -5.43 -2.94 -4.89
CA GLN A 229 -5.88 -1.58 -5.21
C GLN A 229 -7.20 -1.23 -4.51
N LYS A 230 -8.07 -2.21 -4.29
CA LYS A 230 -9.32 -2.02 -3.56
C LYS A 230 -9.07 -1.64 -2.10
N ASP A 231 -8.15 -2.33 -1.43
CA ASP A 231 -7.80 -2.05 -0.04
C ASP A 231 -7.24 -0.63 0.13
N ILE A 232 -6.40 -0.20 -0.82
CA ILE A 232 -5.84 1.15 -0.83
C ILE A 232 -6.95 2.21 -0.95
N ILE A 233 -7.90 2.00 -1.88
CA ILE A 233 -9.02 2.93 -2.11
C ILE A 233 -9.94 3.00 -0.87
N GLU A 234 -10.23 1.88 -0.23
CA GLU A 234 -11.03 1.85 1.01
C GLU A 234 -10.32 2.61 2.14
N LYS A 235 -8.99 2.44 2.26
CA LYS A 235 -8.20 3.15 3.26
C LYS A 235 -8.10 4.64 2.97
N GLU A 236 -7.92 5.05 1.72
CA GLU A 236 -7.97 6.43 1.25
C GLU A 236 -9.29 7.11 1.65
N LYS A 237 -10.42 6.46 1.40
CA LYS A 237 -11.75 6.97 1.78
C LYS A 237 -11.87 7.17 3.29
N SER A 238 -11.38 6.19 4.06
CA SER A 238 -11.34 6.26 5.52
C SER A 238 -10.54 7.47 6.03
N PHE A 239 -9.43 7.80 5.37
CA PHE A 239 -8.63 8.99 5.72
C PHE A 239 -9.41 10.28 5.46
N LEU A 240 -10.03 10.42 4.29
CA LEU A 240 -10.87 11.58 4.00
C LEU A 240 -11.99 11.74 5.03
N GLU A 241 -12.72 10.67 5.33
CA GLU A 241 -13.81 10.69 6.30
C GLU A 241 -13.38 11.10 7.70
N GLN A 242 -12.13 10.80 8.06
CA GLN A 242 -11.58 11.14 9.37
C GLN A 242 -11.17 12.61 9.47
N TYR A 243 -10.70 13.22 8.36
CA TYR A 243 -10.17 14.59 8.36
C TYR A 243 -11.16 15.64 7.89
N LEU A 244 -12.44 15.33 7.86
CA LEU A 244 -13.52 16.25 7.54
C LEU A 244 -14.37 16.57 8.77
N SER A 245 -14.81 17.83 8.89
CA SER A 245 -15.66 18.32 9.99
C SER A 245 -17.13 17.96 9.76
N LYS A 246 -17.53 16.75 10.09
CA LYS A 246 -18.87 16.23 9.77
C LYS A 246 -20.06 17.10 10.25
N LYS A 247 -19.94 17.76 11.40
CA LYS A 247 -21.05 18.52 12.04
C LYS A 247 -20.86 20.02 12.04
N THR A 248 -19.64 20.50 11.88
CA THR A 248 -19.27 21.92 11.99
C THR A 248 -18.79 22.51 10.68
N SER A 249 -18.87 21.76 9.59
CA SER A 249 -18.49 22.22 8.26
C SER A 249 -19.37 23.36 7.78
N LYS A 250 -18.73 24.33 7.10
CA LYS A 250 -19.42 25.39 6.38
C LYS A 250 -19.96 24.93 5.02
N PHE A 251 -19.66 23.69 4.63
CA PHE A 251 -20.09 23.08 3.39
C PHE A 251 -20.94 21.84 3.64
N SER A 252 -21.88 21.58 2.71
CA SER A 252 -22.42 20.25 2.48
C SER A 252 -21.35 19.44 1.73
N ILE A 253 -20.77 18.39 2.37
CA ILE A 253 -19.61 17.65 1.84
C ILE A 253 -20.06 16.38 1.13
N PHE A 254 -19.54 16.15 -0.07
CA PHE A 254 -19.79 14.96 -0.89
C PHE A 254 -18.46 14.28 -1.25
N ILE A 255 -18.22 13.10 -0.66
CA ILE A 255 -17.00 12.31 -0.94
C ILE A 255 -17.29 11.36 -2.09
N TRP A 256 -16.58 11.55 -3.21
CA TRP A 256 -16.65 10.72 -4.41
C TRP A 256 -18.07 10.49 -4.94
N PRO A 257 -18.83 11.55 -5.19
CA PRO A 257 -20.15 11.41 -5.79
C PRO A 257 -20.02 10.69 -7.13
N LYS A 258 -20.94 9.78 -7.41
CA LYS A 258 -20.93 8.99 -8.64
C LYS A 258 -21.50 9.76 -9.82
N SER A 259 -22.45 10.63 -9.55
CA SER A 259 -23.18 11.41 -10.55
C SER A 259 -23.46 12.81 -10.04
N HIS A 260 -23.66 13.74 -10.99
CA HIS A 260 -24.16 15.10 -10.71
C HIS A 260 -25.56 15.09 -10.08
N SER A 261 -26.34 14.03 -10.25
CA SER A 261 -27.65 13.86 -9.58
C SER A 261 -27.56 13.60 -8.08
N ASP A 262 -26.41 13.11 -7.61
CA ASP A 262 -26.16 12.87 -6.17
C ASP A 262 -26.02 14.20 -5.38
N ILE A 263 -25.85 15.32 -6.09
CA ILE A 263 -25.57 16.62 -5.49
C ILE A 263 -26.82 17.50 -5.56
N PRO A 264 -27.43 17.86 -4.42
CA PRO A 264 -28.62 18.70 -4.38
C PRO A 264 -28.43 20.04 -5.12
N ASP A 265 -29.47 20.49 -5.80
CA ASP A 265 -29.52 21.81 -6.44
C ASP A 265 -30.24 22.80 -5.52
N ASN A 266 -29.52 23.25 -4.49
CA ASN A 266 -30.00 24.24 -3.51
C ASN A 266 -28.95 25.34 -3.27
N LYS A 267 -29.26 26.29 -2.40
CA LYS A 267 -28.44 27.49 -2.13
C LYS A 267 -27.28 27.25 -1.15
N ASP A 268 -27.15 26.04 -0.58
CA ASP A 268 -26.05 25.72 0.36
C ASP A 268 -24.73 25.62 -0.40
N MET A 269 -23.66 26.08 0.21
CA MET A 269 -22.32 25.85 -0.31
C MET A 269 -21.97 24.35 -0.23
N LYS A 270 -21.41 23.80 -1.28
CA LYS A 270 -21.11 22.37 -1.42
C LYS A 270 -19.64 22.16 -1.77
N LEU A 271 -19.02 21.25 -1.03
CA LEU A 271 -17.67 20.79 -1.32
C LEU A 271 -17.72 19.34 -1.82
N LEU A 272 -17.39 19.15 -3.09
CA LEU A 272 -17.27 17.86 -3.73
C LEU A 272 -15.81 17.43 -3.71
N ILE A 273 -15.50 16.31 -3.08
CA ILE A 273 -14.16 15.72 -3.08
C ILE A 273 -14.12 14.65 -4.17
N LEU A 274 -13.26 14.83 -5.15
CA LEU A 274 -13.21 13.99 -6.36
C LEU A 274 -11.91 13.20 -6.42
N LYS A 275 -11.98 11.97 -6.96
CA LYS A 275 -10.79 11.15 -7.25
C LYS A 275 -9.98 11.63 -8.46
N ASN A 276 -10.59 12.45 -9.29
CA ASN A 276 -10.02 12.96 -10.52
C ASN A 276 -9.21 14.23 -10.25
N SER A 277 -8.26 14.52 -11.13
CA SER A 277 -7.48 15.77 -11.08
C SER A 277 -8.25 17.02 -11.50
N LYS A 278 -9.38 16.84 -12.19
CA LYS A 278 -10.28 17.92 -12.61
C LYS A 278 -11.74 17.45 -12.54
N PRO A 279 -12.70 18.33 -12.19
CA PRO A 279 -14.10 17.99 -12.23
C PRO A 279 -14.62 17.94 -13.69
N SER A 280 -15.65 17.12 -13.92
CA SER A 280 -16.42 17.18 -15.16
C SER A 280 -17.34 18.41 -15.14
N ASN A 281 -17.52 19.07 -16.28
CA ASN A 281 -18.44 20.19 -16.43
C ASN A 281 -19.90 19.80 -16.10
N ASP A 282 -20.26 18.53 -16.27
CA ASP A 282 -21.60 18.04 -15.95
C ASP A 282 -21.99 18.28 -14.47
N PHE A 283 -21.02 18.28 -13.54
CA PHE A 283 -21.30 18.62 -12.14
C PHE A 283 -21.76 20.07 -11.97
N VAL A 284 -21.24 20.99 -12.79
CA VAL A 284 -21.61 22.41 -12.76
C VAL A 284 -22.90 22.67 -13.52
N GLU A 285 -23.06 22.02 -14.68
CA GLU A 285 -24.12 22.37 -15.63
C GLU A 285 -25.42 21.60 -15.40
N LYS A 286 -25.37 20.39 -14.80
CA LYS A 286 -26.51 19.48 -14.74
C LYS A 286 -26.85 19.03 -13.31
N HIS A 287 -28.13 18.79 -13.09
CA HIS A 287 -28.68 18.06 -11.97
C HIS A 287 -29.68 17.00 -12.48
N GLY A 288 -29.26 15.76 -12.61
CA GLY A 288 -30.02 14.76 -13.35
C GLY A 288 -30.14 15.12 -14.81
N GLU A 289 -31.37 15.12 -15.33
CA GLU A 289 -31.68 15.50 -16.73
C GLU A 289 -31.94 17.01 -16.92
N ARG A 290 -31.89 17.79 -15.84
CA ARG A 290 -32.19 19.22 -15.86
C ARG A 290 -30.93 20.07 -15.75
N PRO A 291 -30.92 21.29 -16.34
CA PRO A 291 -29.85 22.24 -16.04
C PRO A 291 -29.82 22.58 -14.56
N ARG A 292 -28.61 22.69 -14.00
CA ARG A 292 -28.42 23.12 -12.61
C ARG A 292 -28.66 24.61 -12.48
N VAL A 293 -29.44 24.99 -11.48
CA VAL A 293 -29.78 26.40 -11.20
C VAL A 293 -28.68 27.04 -10.35
N TYR A 294 -28.32 26.45 -9.22
CA TYR A 294 -27.39 27.06 -8.25
C TYR A 294 -25.94 26.64 -8.51
N ARG A 295 -25.41 27.01 -9.68
CA ARG A 295 -24.07 26.62 -10.15
C ARG A 295 -22.93 27.26 -9.38
N ASN A 296 -23.16 28.45 -8.80
CA ASN A 296 -22.12 29.22 -8.11
C ASN A 296 -21.87 28.78 -6.65
N THR A 297 -22.60 27.76 -6.17
CA THR A 297 -22.48 27.21 -4.81
C THR A 297 -21.53 26.02 -4.70
N LEU A 298 -20.91 25.60 -5.82
CA LEU A 298 -20.11 24.39 -5.90
C LEU A 298 -18.62 24.71 -5.76
N PHE A 299 -17.92 23.83 -5.03
CA PHE A 299 -16.47 23.80 -4.94
C PHE A 299 -15.99 22.36 -5.08
N PHE A 300 -14.87 22.14 -5.76
CA PHE A 300 -14.38 20.81 -6.07
C PHE A 300 -12.95 20.66 -5.56
N LEU A 301 -12.75 19.78 -4.60
CA LEU A 301 -11.41 19.40 -4.14
C LEU A 301 -10.96 18.16 -4.91
N CYS A 302 -9.92 18.32 -5.71
CA CYS A 302 -9.39 17.30 -6.61
C CYS A 302 -8.00 16.83 -6.20
N THR A 303 -7.58 15.71 -6.77
CA THR A 303 -6.28 15.11 -6.51
C THR A 303 -5.17 15.77 -7.33
N ALA A 304 -3.95 15.82 -6.77
CA ALA A 304 -2.73 16.19 -7.49
C ALA A 304 -2.11 14.93 -8.13
N PRO A 305 -2.12 14.77 -9.46
CA PRO A 305 -1.72 13.51 -10.12
C PRO A 305 -0.29 13.08 -9.80
N ASN A 306 0.62 14.04 -9.67
CA ASN A 306 2.03 13.80 -9.32
C ASN A 306 2.25 13.27 -7.90
N GLN A 307 1.26 13.32 -7.02
CA GLN A 307 1.32 12.81 -5.64
C GLN A 307 0.69 11.42 -5.48
N LYS A 308 0.01 10.91 -6.51
CA LYS A 308 -0.75 9.65 -6.42
C LYS A 308 0.11 8.46 -6.01
N GLU A 309 1.23 8.25 -6.68
CA GLU A 309 2.11 7.11 -6.39
C GLU A 309 2.70 7.19 -4.98
N SER A 310 3.15 8.38 -4.57
CA SER A 310 3.69 8.63 -3.23
C SER A 310 2.64 8.35 -2.16
N PHE A 311 1.42 8.86 -2.34
CA PHE A 311 0.33 8.67 -1.40
C PHE A 311 -0.11 7.19 -1.32
N TYR A 312 -0.19 6.48 -2.44
CA TYR A 312 -0.56 5.06 -2.46
C TYR A 312 0.55 4.18 -1.86
N LYS A 313 1.81 4.53 -2.08
CA LYS A 313 2.95 3.87 -1.41
C LYS A 313 2.90 4.09 0.10
N PHE A 314 2.56 5.30 0.54
CA PHE A 314 2.36 5.62 1.96
C PHE A 314 1.26 4.76 2.59
N ILE A 315 0.07 4.69 1.97
CA ILE A 315 -1.04 3.86 2.44
C ILE A 315 -0.61 2.38 2.51
N ARG A 316 0.00 1.87 1.44
CA ARG A 316 0.46 0.48 1.36
C ARG A 316 1.44 0.15 2.47
N ARG A 317 2.40 1.03 2.71
CA ARG A 317 3.40 0.88 3.78
C ARG A 317 2.76 0.82 5.16
N LEU A 318 1.83 1.73 5.46
CA LEU A 318 1.11 1.77 6.73
C LEU A 318 0.27 0.50 6.95
N MET A 319 -0.45 0.05 5.92
CA MET A 319 -1.25 -1.17 5.98
C MET A 319 -0.37 -2.41 6.18
N ALA A 320 0.73 -2.53 5.45
CA ALA A 320 1.65 -3.66 5.56
C ALA A 320 2.24 -3.77 6.96
N LEU A 321 2.70 -2.68 7.54
CA LEU A 321 3.21 -2.65 8.92
C LEU A 321 2.13 -3.04 9.93
N SER A 322 0.89 -2.56 9.74
CA SER A 322 -0.24 -2.93 10.60
C SER A 322 -0.61 -4.42 10.50
N PHE A 323 -0.45 -5.02 9.32
CA PHE A 323 -0.64 -6.47 9.16
C PHE A 323 0.48 -7.27 9.83
N ILE A 324 1.74 -6.80 9.73
CA ILE A 324 2.89 -7.44 10.40
C ILE A 324 2.71 -7.39 11.93
N GLU A 325 2.31 -6.25 12.48
CA GLU A 325 2.08 -6.08 13.93
C GLU A 325 1.04 -7.08 14.47
N LYS A 326 0.01 -7.39 13.67
CA LYS A 326 -1.09 -8.29 14.04
C LYS A 326 -0.81 -9.76 13.73
N ASP A 327 0.22 -10.06 12.94
CA ASP A 327 0.54 -11.41 12.48
C ASP A 327 1.26 -12.20 13.58
N LYS A 328 0.51 -13.05 14.28
CA LYS A 328 1.03 -13.90 15.35
C LYS A 328 1.90 -15.07 14.86
N THR A 329 1.93 -15.32 13.55
CA THR A 329 2.72 -16.42 12.96
C THR A 329 4.19 -16.02 12.76
N LEU A 330 4.50 -14.72 12.78
CA LEU A 330 5.84 -14.19 12.70
C LEU A 330 6.50 -14.23 14.09
N ASN A 331 7.66 -14.86 14.18
CA ASN A 331 8.46 -14.92 15.42
C ASN A 331 9.21 -13.60 15.63
N LEU A 332 8.47 -12.51 15.89
CA LEU A 332 9.04 -11.19 16.10
C LEU A 332 9.66 -11.07 17.50
N THR A 333 10.88 -10.54 17.57
CA THR A 333 11.48 -10.15 18.85
C THR A 333 10.77 -8.94 19.44
N GLU A 334 10.91 -8.73 20.75
CA GLU A 334 10.33 -7.52 21.42
C GLU A 334 10.91 -6.22 20.84
N GLN A 335 12.18 -6.22 20.43
CA GLN A 335 12.82 -5.12 19.74
C GLN A 335 12.12 -4.82 18.40
N GLN A 336 11.92 -5.85 17.57
CA GLN A 336 11.22 -5.70 16.26
C GLN A 336 9.78 -5.23 16.42
N LYS A 337 9.05 -5.75 17.42
CA LYS A 337 7.67 -5.28 17.73
C LYS A 337 7.66 -3.80 18.08
N LYS A 338 8.61 -3.35 18.91
CA LYS A 338 8.75 -1.96 19.29
C LYS A 338 9.04 -1.07 18.08
N GLU A 339 10.01 -1.46 17.24
CA GLU A 339 10.37 -0.71 16.03
C GLU A 339 9.21 -0.60 15.03
N ILE A 340 8.42 -1.68 14.86
CA ILE A 340 7.22 -1.67 14.01
C ILE A 340 6.19 -0.70 14.58
N GLY A 341 5.92 -0.76 15.89
CA GLY A 341 4.98 0.13 16.55
C GLY A 341 5.38 1.61 16.46
N GLU A 342 6.67 1.93 16.56
CA GLU A 342 7.21 3.28 16.39
C GLU A 342 7.06 3.77 14.92
N LYS A 343 7.33 2.91 13.93
CA LYS A 343 7.12 3.21 12.51
C LYS A 343 5.64 3.47 12.19
N ILE A 344 4.73 2.64 12.72
CA ILE A 344 3.28 2.83 12.56
C ILE A 344 2.86 4.17 13.14
N LYS A 345 3.26 4.50 14.38
CA LYS A 345 2.94 5.78 15.03
C LYS A 345 3.49 6.97 14.24
N SER A 346 4.68 6.85 13.67
CA SER A 346 5.26 7.89 12.83
C SER A 346 4.43 8.14 11.57
N LEU A 347 4.06 7.08 10.85
CA LEU A 347 3.20 7.16 9.66
C LEU A 347 1.78 7.67 10.00
N GLU A 348 1.22 7.24 11.13
CA GLU A 348 -0.09 7.73 11.58
C GLU A 348 -0.09 9.26 11.82
N ARG A 349 1.00 9.83 12.33
CA ARG A 349 1.15 11.29 12.48
C ARG A 349 1.24 12.01 11.13
N GLN A 350 1.84 11.40 10.11
CA GLN A 350 1.99 11.97 8.77
C GLN A 350 0.72 11.83 7.91
N ARG A 351 -0.25 11.04 8.35
CA ARG A 351 -1.44 10.66 7.58
C ARG A 351 -2.25 11.86 7.08
N HIS A 352 -2.47 12.87 7.93
CA HIS A 352 -3.19 14.10 7.55
C HIS A 352 -2.42 14.85 6.45
N GLU A 353 -1.14 15.05 6.67
CA GLU A 353 -0.25 15.75 5.73
C GLU A 353 -0.21 15.06 4.37
N GLU A 354 -0.04 13.73 4.33
CA GLU A 354 0.00 12.95 3.09
C GLU A 354 -1.35 12.99 2.35
N THR A 355 -2.46 12.89 3.08
CA THR A 355 -3.81 13.02 2.50
C THR A 355 -3.99 14.41 1.89
N ARG A 356 -3.56 15.45 2.58
CA ARG A 356 -3.70 16.84 2.16
C ARG A 356 -2.76 17.20 0.99
N LYS A 357 -1.58 16.61 0.90
CA LYS A 357 -0.68 16.74 -0.27
C LYS A 357 -1.33 16.15 -1.52
N TYR A 358 -2.05 15.06 -1.39
CA TYR A 358 -2.72 14.41 -2.52
C TYR A 358 -4.01 15.14 -2.90
N TYR A 359 -4.87 15.53 -1.94
CA TYR A 359 -6.07 16.34 -2.14
C TYR A 359 -5.73 17.81 -2.00
N ARG A 360 -5.29 18.42 -3.10
CA ARG A 360 -4.64 19.72 -3.08
C ARG A 360 -5.26 20.76 -4.02
N ILE A 361 -5.80 20.31 -5.14
CA ILE A 361 -6.25 21.21 -6.21
C ILE A 361 -7.73 21.50 -6.03
N LEU A 362 -8.05 22.77 -5.82
CA LEU A 362 -9.42 23.24 -5.64
C LEU A 362 -9.90 23.91 -6.94
N PHE A 363 -11.15 23.64 -7.32
CA PHE A 363 -11.81 24.32 -8.44
C PHE A 363 -13.08 25.00 -7.97
N ALA A 364 -13.33 26.19 -8.52
CA ALA A 364 -14.56 26.96 -8.33
C ALA A 364 -15.12 27.39 -9.68
N PRO A 365 -16.46 27.36 -9.89
CA PRO A 365 -17.08 27.85 -11.11
C PRO A 365 -16.74 29.33 -11.34
N ALA A 366 -16.32 29.67 -12.55
CA ALA A 366 -15.96 31.03 -12.96
C ALA A 366 -16.69 31.39 -14.26
N LYS A 367 -16.60 32.65 -14.68
CA LYS A 367 -17.29 33.13 -15.89
C LYS A 367 -16.90 32.33 -17.14
N ASP A 368 -15.61 32.00 -17.25
CA ASP A 368 -15.06 31.31 -18.41
C ASP A 368 -14.67 29.85 -18.10
N GLY A 369 -15.47 29.17 -17.27
CA GLY A 369 -15.26 27.77 -16.91
C GLY A 369 -14.97 27.52 -15.42
N LEU A 370 -13.84 26.88 -15.09
CA LEU A 370 -13.46 26.58 -13.73
C LEU A 370 -12.13 27.28 -13.38
N LYS A 371 -12.14 28.06 -12.31
CA LYS A 371 -10.92 28.64 -11.72
C LYS A 371 -10.24 27.57 -10.88
N GLU A 372 -8.97 27.34 -11.14
CA GLU A 372 -8.11 26.44 -10.37
C GLU A 372 -7.39 27.22 -9.26
N ILE A 373 -7.38 26.68 -8.06
CA ILE A 373 -6.72 27.25 -6.88
C ILE A 373 -5.88 26.13 -6.24
N ASP A 374 -4.58 26.33 -6.15
CA ASP A 374 -3.70 25.41 -5.43
C ASP A 374 -3.71 25.74 -3.94
N LEU A 375 -4.14 24.80 -3.11
CA LEU A 375 -4.14 24.96 -1.65
C LEU A 375 -2.74 25.04 -1.04
N GLY A 376 -1.68 24.82 -1.81
CA GLY A 376 -0.32 24.77 -1.33
C GLY A 376 0.01 23.49 -0.52
N LEU A 377 1.22 23.40 -0.03
CA LEU A 377 1.62 22.34 0.88
C LEU A 377 1.01 22.57 2.26
N PRO A 378 0.61 21.50 2.98
CA PRO A 378 0.11 21.64 4.34
C PRO A 378 1.19 22.21 5.26
N THR A 379 0.78 23.10 6.17
CA THR A 379 1.68 23.61 7.21
C THR A 379 1.88 22.56 8.28
N TYR A 380 3.13 22.39 8.72
CA TYR A 380 3.48 21.40 9.74
C TYR A 380 2.74 21.69 11.06
N GLY A 381 2.09 20.68 11.63
CA GLY A 381 1.38 20.80 12.91
C GLY A 381 -0.04 21.39 12.85
N GLY A 382 -0.59 21.62 11.67
CA GLY A 382 -1.99 22.03 11.52
C GLY A 382 -2.94 20.87 11.77
N GLU A 383 -3.73 20.93 12.85
CA GLU A 383 -4.84 19.97 13.13
C GLU A 383 -6.17 20.41 12.49
N SER A 384 -6.14 21.34 11.55
CA SER A 384 -7.35 21.83 10.88
C SER A 384 -7.92 20.75 9.97
N SER A 385 -9.24 20.58 9.99
CA SER A 385 -9.91 19.69 9.04
C SER A 385 -9.74 20.22 7.60
N ILE A 386 -9.71 19.33 6.62
CA ILE A 386 -9.50 19.67 5.20
C ILE A 386 -10.56 20.68 4.70
N ASP A 387 -11.81 20.51 5.08
CA ASP A 387 -12.88 21.44 4.70
C ASP A 387 -12.72 22.84 5.32
N ASN A 388 -12.19 22.95 6.54
CA ASN A 388 -11.87 24.23 7.14
C ASN A 388 -10.66 24.91 6.44
N GLU A 389 -9.67 24.15 6.04
CA GLU A 389 -8.56 24.69 5.23
C GLU A 389 -9.06 25.20 3.89
N VAL A 390 -9.90 24.43 3.19
CA VAL A 390 -10.55 24.86 1.95
C VAL A 390 -11.33 26.16 2.17
N TYR A 391 -12.14 26.23 3.22
CA TYR A 391 -12.89 27.44 3.56
C TYR A 391 -11.98 28.66 3.77
N ASN A 392 -10.92 28.50 4.54
CA ASN A 392 -9.97 29.58 4.82
C ASN A 392 -9.23 30.07 3.57
N VAL A 393 -8.85 29.16 2.68
CA VAL A 393 -8.22 29.54 1.40
C VAL A 393 -9.21 30.28 0.51
N LEU A 394 -10.43 29.78 0.35
CA LEU A 394 -11.47 30.46 -0.45
C LEU A 394 -11.77 31.87 0.09
N ARG A 395 -11.80 32.03 1.40
CA ARG A 395 -11.96 33.34 2.05
C ARG A 395 -10.76 34.24 1.80
N GLY A 396 -9.55 33.72 1.95
CA GLY A 396 -8.30 34.45 1.72
C GLY A 396 -8.15 34.93 0.28
N GLU A 397 -8.56 34.10 -0.69
CA GLU A 397 -8.58 34.41 -2.12
C GLU A 397 -9.79 35.27 -2.55
N SER A 398 -10.65 35.69 -1.61
CA SER A 398 -11.89 36.42 -1.86
C SER A 398 -12.89 35.69 -2.77
N GLU A 399 -12.80 34.36 -2.85
CA GLU A 399 -13.77 33.54 -3.58
C GLU A 399 -15.10 33.39 -2.83
N ILE A 400 -15.06 33.51 -1.50
CA ILE A 400 -16.26 33.60 -0.64
C ILE A 400 -16.11 34.79 0.31
N LEU A 401 -17.20 35.49 0.53
CA LEU A 401 -17.24 36.70 1.34
C LEU A 401 -18.10 36.50 2.58
N GLU A 402 -17.55 36.75 3.76
CA GLU A 402 -18.28 36.84 5.04
C GLU A 402 -18.86 38.24 5.29
N LYS A 403 -18.38 39.24 4.54
CA LYS A 403 -18.85 40.62 4.53
C LYS A 403 -18.82 41.15 3.11
N LEU A 404 -19.83 41.92 2.74
CA LEU A 404 -19.95 42.57 1.42
C LEU A 404 -19.95 44.10 1.63
N SER A 405 -19.12 44.80 0.86
CA SER A 405 -19.12 46.26 0.91
C SER A 405 -20.40 46.82 0.23
N THR A 406 -20.97 47.85 0.85
CA THR A 406 -22.10 48.59 0.25
C THR A 406 -21.75 49.18 -1.11
N THR A 407 -20.51 49.63 -1.32
CA THR A 407 -20.03 50.15 -2.60
C THR A 407 -20.21 49.14 -3.75
N VAL A 408 -20.05 47.86 -3.47
CA VAL A 408 -20.22 46.79 -4.50
C VAL A 408 -21.65 46.77 -5.05
N LEU A 409 -22.66 46.91 -4.16
CA LEU A 409 -24.05 46.91 -4.60
C LEU A 409 -24.40 48.18 -5.39
N VAL A 410 -23.87 49.33 -5.00
CA VAL A 410 -24.04 50.59 -5.73
C VAL A 410 -23.46 50.47 -7.15
N GLU A 411 -22.18 50.14 -7.25
CA GLU A 411 -21.46 50.08 -8.53
C GLU A 411 -22.02 49.02 -9.48
N LYS A 412 -22.42 47.88 -8.93
CA LYS A 412 -22.87 46.76 -9.77
C LYS A 412 -24.32 46.81 -10.17
N TYR A 413 -25.20 47.27 -9.27
CA TYR A 413 -26.63 47.15 -9.47
C TYR A 413 -27.37 48.49 -9.59
N LEU A 414 -26.91 49.54 -8.89
CA LEU A 414 -27.60 50.82 -8.89
C LEU A 414 -26.95 51.88 -9.79
N LYS A 415 -25.77 51.61 -10.37
CA LYS A 415 -25.12 52.56 -11.29
C LYS A 415 -25.92 52.80 -12.58
N GLU A 416 -26.47 51.73 -13.13
CA GLU A 416 -27.21 51.79 -14.41
C GLU A 416 -28.72 51.62 -14.19
N ASN A 417 -29.17 51.04 -13.08
CA ASN A 417 -30.58 50.79 -12.79
C ASN A 417 -31.08 51.72 -11.69
N ASN A 418 -32.33 52.13 -11.80
CA ASN A 418 -33.01 52.95 -10.78
C ASN A 418 -33.36 52.09 -9.53
N TRP A 419 -33.57 50.82 -9.70
CA TRP A 419 -33.89 49.85 -8.67
C TRP A 419 -33.53 48.43 -9.10
N VAL A 420 -33.40 47.51 -8.14
CA VAL A 420 -33.22 46.08 -8.40
C VAL A 420 -33.85 45.28 -7.26
N GLU A 421 -34.43 44.11 -7.59
CA GLU A 421 -35.03 43.22 -6.59
C GLU A 421 -33.96 42.55 -5.71
N THR A 422 -34.16 42.57 -4.40
CA THR A 422 -33.24 41.98 -3.42
C THR A 422 -33.07 40.47 -3.63
N LYS A 423 -34.17 39.79 -3.91
CA LYS A 423 -34.18 38.36 -4.25
C LYS A 423 -33.38 38.07 -5.51
N LYS A 424 -33.50 38.90 -6.54
CA LYS A 424 -32.75 38.71 -7.80
C LYS A 424 -31.25 38.85 -7.61
N ILE A 425 -30.81 39.79 -6.75
CA ILE A 425 -29.40 39.92 -6.37
C ILE A 425 -28.91 38.62 -5.73
N PHE A 426 -29.65 38.10 -4.73
CA PHE A 426 -29.31 36.90 -4.02
C PHE A 426 -29.25 35.64 -4.93
N GLU A 427 -30.26 35.49 -5.78
CA GLU A 427 -30.30 34.38 -6.75
C GLU A 427 -29.16 34.46 -7.77
N THR A 428 -28.80 35.66 -8.24
CA THR A 428 -27.66 35.86 -9.13
C THR A 428 -26.35 35.43 -8.47
N PHE A 429 -26.15 35.75 -7.20
CA PHE A 429 -24.98 35.30 -6.44
C PHE A 429 -24.89 33.77 -6.31
N MET A 430 -26.02 33.09 -6.20
CA MET A 430 -26.05 31.62 -6.05
C MET A 430 -26.02 30.90 -7.40
N SER A 431 -26.55 31.49 -8.46
CA SER A 431 -26.76 30.78 -9.73
C SER A 431 -25.71 31.07 -10.81
N THR A 432 -25.09 32.23 -10.81
CA THR A 432 -24.25 32.68 -11.92
C THR A 432 -22.77 32.44 -11.63
N PRO A 433 -22.10 31.52 -12.36
CA PRO A 433 -20.67 31.29 -12.22
C PRO A 433 -19.85 32.58 -12.42
N GLY A 434 -18.85 32.78 -11.52
CA GLY A 434 -18.02 33.98 -11.53
C GLY A 434 -18.62 35.22 -10.87
N GLU A 435 -19.86 35.14 -10.38
CA GLU A 435 -20.45 36.16 -9.53
C GLU A 435 -19.91 36.07 -8.07
N ILE A 436 -20.19 37.12 -7.32
CA ILE A 436 -19.86 37.19 -5.89
C ILE A 436 -20.51 36.03 -5.17
N ARG A 437 -19.72 35.35 -4.36
CA ARG A 437 -20.17 34.28 -3.45
C ARG A 437 -20.18 34.79 -2.03
N ILE A 438 -21.30 34.69 -1.38
CA ILE A 438 -21.47 35.04 0.04
C ILE A 438 -21.72 33.79 0.85
N THR A 439 -21.25 33.79 2.12
CA THR A 439 -21.35 32.61 2.99
C THR A 439 -22.77 32.31 3.46
N SER A 440 -23.63 33.31 3.51
CA SER A 440 -25.06 33.16 3.85
C SER A 440 -25.87 34.33 3.33
N SER A 441 -27.20 34.20 3.28
CA SER A 441 -28.13 35.31 2.99
C SER A 441 -27.97 36.48 3.95
N ASP A 442 -27.53 36.24 5.17
CA ASP A 442 -27.38 37.30 6.19
C ASP A 442 -26.29 38.30 5.83
N VAL A 443 -25.27 37.91 5.06
CA VAL A 443 -24.26 38.84 4.54
C VAL A 443 -24.92 39.88 3.65
N LEU A 444 -25.80 39.47 2.72
CA LEU A 444 -26.52 40.40 1.84
C LEU A 444 -27.54 41.23 2.64
N ARG A 445 -28.32 40.62 3.54
CA ARG A 445 -29.25 41.34 4.42
C ARG A 445 -28.58 42.44 5.20
N HIS A 446 -27.44 42.11 5.83
CA HIS A 446 -26.64 43.07 6.59
C HIS A 446 -26.16 44.23 5.72
N THR A 447 -25.66 43.93 4.51
CA THR A 447 -25.18 44.95 3.57
C THR A 447 -26.31 45.86 3.10
N ILE A 448 -27.49 45.29 2.79
CA ILE A 448 -28.64 46.09 2.39
C ILE A 448 -29.08 46.99 3.53
N LYS A 449 -29.22 46.46 4.74
CA LYS A 449 -29.55 47.23 5.95
C LYS A 449 -28.59 48.40 6.17
N GLU A 450 -27.27 48.13 6.12
CA GLU A 450 -26.23 49.15 6.29
C GLU A 450 -26.33 50.25 5.23
N GLY A 451 -26.63 49.91 3.99
CA GLY A 451 -26.78 50.90 2.90
C GLY A 451 -28.03 51.78 3.05
N VAL A 452 -29.13 51.22 3.56
CA VAL A 452 -30.34 52.00 3.90
C VAL A 452 -30.07 52.96 5.04
N GLU A 453 -29.44 52.49 6.13
CA GLU A 453 -29.09 53.31 7.29
C GLU A 453 -28.16 54.48 6.92
N LYS A 454 -27.21 54.22 6.00
CA LYS A 454 -26.28 55.25 5.47
C LYS A 454 -26.87 56.14 4.40
N GLY A 455 -28.08 55.86 3.94
CA GLY A 455 -28.73 56.59 2.85
C GLY A 455 -28.09 56.43 1.48
N LEU A 456 -27.37 55.31 1.26
CA LEU A 456 -26.76 54.96 -0.04
C LEU A 456 -27.83 54.48 -1.04
N TRP A 457 -28.92 53.95 -0.53
CA TRP A 457 -30.16 53.57 -1.24
C TRP A 457 -31.30 53.47 -0.26
N GLY A 458 -32.53 53.50 -0.79
CA GLY A 458 -33.71 53.12 -0.04
C GLY A 458 -34.13 51.67 -0.34
N THR A 459 -35.07 51.16 0.44
CA THR A 459 -35.77 49.92 0.17
C THR A 459 -37.29 50.13 0.17
N GLY A 460 -37.98 49.24 -0.51
CA GLY A 460 -39.43 49.21 -0.61
C GLY A 460 -39.90 48.07 -1.51
N PHE A 461 -41.05 48.24 -2.12
CA PHE A 461 -41.66 47.18 -2.93
C PHE A 461 -42.07 47.66 -4.31
N LEU A 462 -42.14 46.72 -5.25
CA LEU A 462 -42.81 46.94 -6.54
C LEU A 462 -44.30 46.81 -6.36
N ARG A 463 -45.05 47.92 -6.63
CA ARG A 463 -46.51 47.95 -6.66
C ARG A 463 -46.96 48.28 -8.09
N ASP A 464 -47.73 47.40 -8.68
CA ASP A 464 -48.16 47.53 -10.09
C ASP A 464 -46.99 47.80 -11.07
N GLY A 465 -45.82 47.18 -10.79
CA GLY A 465 -44.60 47.33 -11.60
C GLY A 465 -43.83 48.64 -11.37
N LYS A 466 -44.29 49.52 -10.48
CA LYS A 466 -43.60 50.75 -10.11
C LYS A 466 -42.86 50.62 -8.79
N PRO A 467 -41.64 51.16 -8.68
CA PRO A 467 -40.88 51.16 -7.46
C PRO A 467 -41.44 52.16 -6.45
N GLU A 468 -41.79 51.72 -5.24
CA GLU A 468 -42.16 52.54 -4.11
C GLU A 468 -41.13 52.44 -3.03
N CYS A 469 -40.56 53.56 -2.59
CA CYS A 469 -39.59 53.64 -1.49
C CYS A 469 -40.35 53.74 -0.15
N GLU A 470 -40.11 52.79 0.74
CA GLU A 470 -40.75 52.73 2.04
C GLU A 470 -39.79 53.08 3.19
N HIS A 471 -38.52 52.70 3.03
CA HIS A 471 -37.47 52.87 4.08
C HIS A 471 -36.25 53.57 3.50
N PHE A 472 -35.82 54.67 4.11
CA PHE A 472 -34.63 55.44 3.75
C PHE A 472 -34.05 56.17 4.95
N LYS A 473 -32.73 56.02 5.17
CA LYS A 473 -31.99 56.54 6.35
C LYS A 473 -32.54 56.05 7.71
N GLU A 474 -33.10 54.84 7.72
CA GLU A 474 -33.63 54.18 8.92
C GLU A 474 -33.23 52.71 8.97
N SER A 475 -33.39 52.08 10.13
CA SER A 475 -33.03 50.66 10.26
C SER A 475 -34.16 49.79 9.69
N TYR A 476 -33.82 49.03 8.65
CA TYR A 476 -34.68 48.04 8.02
C TYR A 476 -33.91 46.72 7.79
N SER A 477 -34.56 45.58 8.02
CA SER A 477 -33.98 44.27 7.76
C SER A 477 -34.69 43.59 6.59
N PRO A 478 -34.02 43.47 5.41
CA PRO A 478 -34.64 42.90 4.22
C PRO A 478 -34.90 41.40 4.37
N GLU A 479 -35.98 40.91 3.74
CA GLU A 479 -36.37 39.49 3.75
C GLU A 479 -35.87 38.72 2.53
N LEU A 480 -35.41 39.41 1.48
CA LEU A 480 -34.96 38.87 0.17
C LEU A 480 -36.08 38.10 -0.54
N ILE A 481 -37.26 38.74 -0.61
CA ILE A 481 -38.48 38.18 -1.23
C ILE A 481 -38.77 38.83 -2.59
N ASN A 482 -39.74 38.24 -3.32
CA ASN A 482 -40.21 38.83 -4.60
C ASN A 482 -40.79 40.21 -4.38
N GLY A 483 -40.44 41.14 -5.26
CA GLY A 483 -40.96 42.49 -5.25
C GLY A 483 -40.31 43.44 -4.26
N GLU A 484 -39.55 42.92 -3.28
CA GLU A 484 -38.69 43.74 -2.39
C GLU A 484 -37.51 44.27 -3.20
N ILE A 485 -37.24 45.57 -3.16
CA ILE A 485 -36.24 46.26 -3.98
C ILE A 485 -35.27 47.10 -3.14
N ILE A 486 -34.03 47.27 -3.65
CA ILE A 486 -33.20 48.44 -3.35
C ILE A 486 -33.38 49.47 -4.44
N ILE A 487 -33.45 50.75 -4.08
CA ILE A 487 -33.80 51.83 -4.96
C ILE A 487 -32.87 53.04 -4.78
N ARG A 488 -32.53 53.75 -5.87
CA ARG A 488 -31.64 54.92 -5.81
C ARG A 488 -32.16 55.98 -4.84
N PRO A 489 -31.29 56.69 -4.10
CA PRO A 489 -31.68 57.71 -3.09
C PRO A 489 -32.59 58.79 -3.67
N GLN A 490 -32.31 59.20 -4.91
CA GLN A 490 -33.07 60.28 -5.59
C GLN A 490 -34.55 59.97 -5.77
N LEU A 491 -34.92 58.70 -5.72
CA LEU A 491 -36.34 58.26 -5.82
C LEU A 491 -37.01 58.13 -4.44
N CYS A 492 -36.23 58.22 -3.36
CA CYS A 492 -36.68 58.20 -1.96
C CYS A 492 -36.73 59.58 -1.33
N GLU A 493 -35.96 60.54 -1.84
CA GLU A 493 -35.96 61.92 -1.41
C GLU A 493 -37.12 62.64 -2.09
N LYS A 494 -38.32 62.68 -1.46
CA LYS A 494 -39.44 63.45 -1.85
C LYS A 494 -39.47 64.75 -1.05
#